data_904c82f9ddc54b6332b40ee18c5e93a0
#
_entry.id   904c82f9ddc54b6332b40ee18c5e93a0
#
_cell.length_a   1.000
_cell.length_b   1.000
_cell.length_c   1.000
_cell.angle_alpha   90.00
_cell.angle_beta   90.00
_cell.angle_gamma   90.00
#
_symmetry.space_group_name_H-M   'P 1'
#
loop_
_entity.id
_entity.type
_entity.pdbx_description
1 polymer ?
#
loop_
_entity_poly.entity_id
_entity_poly.type
_entity_poly.pdbx_seq_one_letter_code
_entity_poly.pdbx_strand_id
1 'polypeptide(L)'
;MFSVVLLLTFGIGTFIYIYEIPPLIYNGWEQGLMQKGVGAGPFPVNTLSTEPSLPGPNSTNSNKLLAGANRDTLYTIAVLDLSKGPEILSVPAMSGRYYDIELVDSRGDDFAYVGSRTTGGQAGNFLISGPGSHGTVPNGVTQITSPDNKVLLIGRVLVQNASEVSVAYNLSTQMHLTPLSQWQPASG
;
A
#
# COMPACT_ATOMS: atom_id res chain seq x y z
N MET A 1 -34.41 15.93 31.59
CA MET A 1 -33.74 14.65 31.67
C MET A 1 -33.72 13.90 30.31
N PHE A 2 -34.84 13.71 29.62
CA PHE A 2 -34.90 13.07 28.30
C PHE A 2 -34.03 13.74 27.23
N SER A 3 -33.99 15.06 27.14
CA SER A 3 -33.19 15.78 26.13
C SER A 3 -31.68 15.60 26.29
N VAL A 4 -31.18 15.48 27.52
CA VAL A 4 -29.75 15.27 27.80
C VAL A 4 -29.34 13.86 27.43
N VAL A 5 -30.18 12.87 27.74
CA VAL A 5 -29.92 11.47 27.36
C VAL A 5 -29.91 11.32 25.85
N LEU A 6 -30.83 11.94 25.12
CA LEU A 6 -30.88 11.91 23.67
C LEU A 6 -29.64 12.55 23.03
N LEU A 7 -29.16 13.69 23.55
CA LEU A 7 -27.94 14.34 23.06
C LEU A 7 -26.69 13.50 23.33
N LEU A 8 -26.60 12.86 24.50
CA LEU A 8 -25.49 11.97 24.84
C LEU A 8 -25.47 10.72 23.96
N THR A 9 -26.61 10.07 23.75
CA THR A 9 -26.69 8.88 22.87
C THR A 9 -26.39 9.21 21.44
N PHE A 10 -26.87 10.35 20.92
CA PHE A 10 -26.54 10.83 19.58
C PHE A 10 -25.04 11.15 19.45
N GLY A 11 -24.46 11.85 20.43
CA GLY A 11 -23.02 12.18 20.43
C GLY A 11 -22.13 10.93 20.47
N ILE A 12 -22.44 9.95 21.32
CA ILE A 12 -21.71 8.67 21.39
C ILE A 12 -21.87 7.88 20.09
N GLY A 13 -23.09 7.79 19.55
CA GLY A 13 -23.35 7.10 18.28
C GLY A 13 -22.59 7.73 17.11
N THR A 14 -22.56 9.06 17.04
CA THR A 14 -21.79 9.80 16.01
C THR A 14 -20.29 9.58 16.19
N PHE A 15 -19.78 9.61 17.42
CA PHE A 15 -18.37 9.34 17.69
C PHE A 15 -17.96 7.93 17.21
N ILE A 16 -18.72 6.90 17.60
CA ILE A 16 -18.47 5.52 17.18
C ILE A 16 -18.51 5.41 15.65
N TYR A 17 -19.51 6.00 15.01
CA TYR A 17 -19.65 5.94 13.56
C TYR A 17 -18.48 6.60 12.82
N ILE A 18 -18.00 7.75 13.30
CA ILE A 18 -16.92 8.50 12.61
C ILE A 18 -15.53 7.94 12.95
N TYR A 19 -15.29 7.52 14.20
CA TYR A 19 -13.94 7.23 14.67
C TYR A 19 -13.64 5.74 14.86
N GLU A 20 -14.62 4.92 15.17
CA GLU A 20 -14.40 3.50 15.50
C GLU A 20 -14.76 2.55 14.34
N ILE A 21 -15.83 2.85 13.61
CA ILE A 21 -16.29 1.95 12.52
C ILE A 21 -15.30 1.92 11.32
N PRO A 22 -14.77 3.05 10.80
CA PRO A 22 -13.88 3.01 9.66
C PRO A 22 -12.63 2.17 9.90
N PRO A 23 -11.89 2.29 11.01
CA PRO A 23 -10.74 1.42 11.28
C PRO A 23 -11.10 -0.07 11.38
N LEU A 24 -12.27 -0.42 11.91
CA LEU A 24 -12.73 -1.81 12.00
C LEU A 24 -12.99 -2.41 10.63
N ILE A 25 -13.69 -1.67 9.75
CA ILE A 25 -13.97 -2.10 8.38
C ILE A 25 -12.65 -2.24 7.61
N TYR A 26 -11.77 -1.25 7.73
CA TYR A 26 -10.49 -1.21 7.05
C TYR A 26 -9.59 -2.38 7.46
N ASN A 27 -9.49 -2.67 8.77
CA ASN A 27 -8.77 -3.83 9.29
C ASN A 27 -9.30 -5.15 8.74
N GLY A 28 -10.61 -5.32 8.68
CA GLY A 28 -11.23 -6.51 8.10
C GLY A 28 -10.92 -6.69 6.61
N TRP A 29 -10.90 -5.59 5.88
CA TRP A 29 -10.56 -5.55 4.47
C TRP A 29 -9.09 -5.91 4.21
N GLU A 30 -8.14 -5.32 4.95
CA GLU A 30 -6.71 -5.66 4.89
C GLU A 30 -6.44 -7.13 5.16
N GLN A 31 -7.06 -7.70 6.21
CA GLN A 31 -6.95 -9.13 6.51
C GLN A 31 -7.48 -9.98 5.36
N GLY A 32 -8.59 -9.58 4.75
CA GLY A 32 -9.12 -10.22 3.57
C GLY A 32 -8.16 -10.19 2.38
N LEU A 33 -7.46 -9.05 2.16
CA LEU A 33 -6.42 -8.92 1.14
C LEU A 33 -5.23 -9.86 1.40
N MET A 34 -4.71 -9.88 2.63
CA MET A 34 -3.59 -10.76 2.98
C MET A 34 -3.93 -12.25 2.85
N GLN A 35 -5.16 -12.65 3.21
CA GLN A 35 -5.60 -14.04 3.12
C GLN A 35 -5.85 -14.52 1.69
N LYS A 36 -6.33 -13.65 0.82
CA LYS A 36 -6.66 -13.99 -0.57
C LYS A 36 -5.55 -13.65 -1.56
N GLY A 37 -4.74 -12.65 -1.24
CA GLY A 37 -3.75 -12.06 -2.15
C GLY A 37 -4.38 -11.31 -3.32
N VAL A 38 -3.56 -10.90 -4.26
CA VAL A 38 -3.97 -10.24 -5.51
C VAL A 38 -3.69 -11.13 -6.73
N GLY A 39 -4.01 -12.41 -6.64
CA GLY A 39 -3.79 -13.37 -7.71
C GLY A 39 -2.57 -14.28 -7.51
N ALA A 40 -1.68 -13.96 -6.57
CA ALA A 40 -0.51 -14.78 -6.22
C ALA A 40 -0.70 -15.63 -4.95
N GLY A 41 -1.90 -15.60 -4.35
CA GLY A 41 -2.21 -16.27 -3.09
C GLY A 41 -1.94 -15.43 -1.85
N PRO A 42 -2.11 -15.99 -0.64
CA PRO A 42 -1.89 -15.30 0.62
C PRO A 42 -0.47 -14.74 0.75
N PHE A 43 -0.33 -13.61 1.42
CA PHE A 43 0.97 -13.01 1.71
C PHE A 43 1.05 -12.51 3.15
N PRO A 44 2.24 -12.60 3.78
CA PRO A 44 2.44 -12.11 5.14
C PRO A 44 2.63 -10.59 5.18
N VAL A 45 2.53 -10.02 6.38
CA VAL A 45 2.89 -8.62 6.68
C VAL A 45 4.31 -8.31 6.21
N ASN A 46 4.55 -7.08 5.78
CA ASN A 46 5.82 -6.57 5.25
C ASN A 46 6.34 -7.34 4.02
N THR A 47 5.41 -7.85 3.22
CA THR A 47 5.75 -8.57 1.98
C THR A 47 4.90 -8.05 0.83
N LEU A 48 5.53 -7.79 -0.32
CA LEU A 48 4.82 -7.41 -1.54
C LEU A 48 4.18 -8.63 -2.21
N SER A 49 2.91 -8.47 -2.58
CA SER A 49 2.17 -9.43 -3.40
C SER A 49 1.81 -8.75 -4.73
N THR A 50 2.29 -9.30 -5.83
CA THR A 50 2.09 -8.71 -7.17
C THR A 50 1.13 -9.55 -8.00
N GLU A 51 0.17 -8.88 -8.62
CA GLU A 51 -0.80 -9.49 -9.53
C GLU A 51 -0.10 -9.93 -10.84
N PRO A 52 -0.19 -11.23 -11.23
CA PRO A 52 0.54 -11.74 -12.40
C PRO A 52 -0.11 -11.42 -13.74
N SER A 53 -1.38 -11.00 -13.73
CA SER A 53 -2.16 -10.74 -14.96
C SER A 53 -3.27 -9.74 -14.71
N LEU A 54 -3.69 -9.05 -15.75
CA LEU A 54 -4.86 -8.17 -15.67
C LEU A 54 -6.11 -8.98 -15.28
N PRO A 55 -6.95 -8.45 -14.40
CA PRO A 55 -8.20 -9.09 -14.03
C PRO A 55 -9.13 -9.19 -15.25
N GLY A 56 -9.53 -10.40 -15.59
CA GLY A 56 -10.56 -10.61 -16.61
C GLY A 56 -11.95 -10.24 -16.08
N PRO A 57 -12.93 -10.03 -16.99
CA PRO A 57 -14.31 -9.70 -16.60
C PRO A 57 -14.98 -10.76 -15.72
N ASN A 58 -14.46 -12.00 -15.75
CA ASN A 58 -14.96 -13.13 -14.97
C ASN A 58 -13.98 -13.56 -13.87
N SER A 59 -12.97 -12.75 -13.54
CA SER A 59 -12.03 -13.14 -12.49
C SER A 59 -12.77 -13.24 -11.16
N THR A 60 -12.77 -14.43 -10.59
CA THR A 60 -13.31 -14.72 -9.25
C THR A 60 -12.32 -14.33 -8.15
N ASN A 61 -11.16 -13.82 -8.55
CA ASN A 61 -10.05 -13.51 -7.68
C ASN A 61 -10.32 -12.25 -6.86
N SER A 62 -9.52 -12.05 -5.86
CA SER A 62 -9.41 -10.98 -4.86
C SER A 62 -9.71 -9.55 -5.33
N ASN A 63 -9.84 -9.32 -6.63
CA ASN A 63 -10.22 -8.05 -7.26
C ASN A 63 -11.58 -7.49 -6.82
N LYS A 64 -12.43 -8.31 -6.19
CA LYS A 64 -13.63 -7.81 -5.50
C LYS A 64 -13.31 -7.03 -4.23
N LEU A 65 -12.11 -7.21 -3.68
CA LEU A 65 -11.64 -6.48 -2.51
C LEU A 65 -11.01 -5.13 -2.89
N LEU A 66 -10.44 -5.04 -4.08
CA LEU A 66 -9.99 -3.78 -4.67
C LEU A 66 -11.14 -3.26 -5.52
N ALA A 67 -12.00 -2.46 -4.93
CA ALA A 67 -13.21 -1.96 -5.56
C ALA A 67 -12.88 -1.16 -6.81
N GLY A 68 -13.38 -1.60 -7.97
CA GLY A 68 -13.28 -0.89 -9.23
C GLY A 68 -12.91 -1.77 -10.42
N ALA A 69 -13.26 -1.29 -11.61
CA ALA A 69 -12.90 -1.95 -12.87
C ALA A 69 -11.47 -1.59 -13.26
N ASN A 70 -10.48 -2.28 -12.68
CA ASN A 70 -9.10 -2.19 -13.15
C ASN A 70 -8.95 -3.01 -14.43
N ARG A 71 -8.55 -2.37 -15.53
CA ARG A 71 -8.39 -3.01 -16.84
C ARG A 71 -7.02 -2.82 -17.47
N ASP A 72 -6.22 -1.96 -16.91
CA ASP A 72 -4.99 -1.45 -17.51
C ASP A 72 -3.81 -1.32 -16.56
N THR A 73 -3.94 -1.74 -15.30
CA THR A 73 -2.82 -1.75 -14.35
C THR A 73 -2.70 -3.09 -13.63
N LEU A 74 -1.47 -3.51 -13.33
CA LEU A 74 -1.20 -4.61 -12.41
C LEU A 74 -1.06 -4.05 -11.00
N TYR A 75 -1.70 -4.69 -10.04
CA TYR A 75 -1.58 -4.35 -8.63
C TYR A 75 -0.36 -5.01 -7.97
N THR A 76 0.27 -4.24 -7.10
CA THR A 76 1.25 -4.72 -6.10
C THR A 76 0.82 -4.22 -4.74
N ILE A 77 0.59 -5.12 -3.80
CA ILE A 77 0.02 -4.78 -2.49
C ILE A 77 0.92 -5.29 -1.38
N ALA A 78 1.01 -4.53 -0.30
CA ALA A 78 1.55 -4.98 0.98
C ALA A 78 0.78 -4.36 2.15
N VAL A 79 0.72 -5.09 3.25
CA VAL A 79 0.32 -4.54 4.55
C VAL A 79 1.57 -4.43 5.39
N LEU A 80 1.93 -3.21 5.81
CA LEU A 80 3.11 -2.94 6.61
C LEU A 80 2.74 -2.86 8.10
N ASP A 81 3.59 -3.46 8.92
CA ASP A 81 3.61 -3.30 10.37
C ASP A 81 4.92 -2.60 10.77
N LEU A 82 4.84 -1.27 10.86
CA LEU A 82 5.98 -0.41 11.18
C LEU A 82 6.32 -0.39 12.69
N SER A 83 5.54 -1.08 13.52
CA SER A 83 5.88 -1.26 14.94
C SER A 83 7.11 -2.13 15.14
N LYS A 84 7.45 -2.96 14.13
CA LYS A 84 8.64 -3.81 14.09
C LYS A 84 9.89 -3.08 13.59
N GLY A 85 9.73 -1.90 13.06
CA GLY A 85 10.77 -1.06 12.50
C GLY A 85 10.40 -0.48 11.14
N PRO A 86 11.16 0.52 10.66
CA PRO A 86 10.95 1.10 9.34
C PRO A 86 11.30 0.11 8.22
N GLU A 87 10.57 0.25 7.11
CA GLU A 87 10.78 -0.53 5.89
C GLU A 87 11.31 0.37 4.76
N ILE A 88 12.24 -0.13 3.96
CA ILE A 88 12.66 0.53 2.73
C ILE A 88 11.94 -0.11 1.54
N LEU A 89 11.15 0.70 0.86
CA LEU A 89 10.58 0.37 -0.43
C LEU A 89 11.58 0.77 -1.52
N SER A 90 12.15 -0.22 -2.21
CA SER A 90 13.00 -0.02 -3.39
C SER A 90 12.15 -0.17 -4.65
N VAL A 91 12.19 0.83 -5.52
CA VAL A 91 11.44 0.87 -6.77
C VAL A 91 12.41 0.93 -7.95
N PRO A 92 12.29 0.08 -8.96
CA PRO A 92 13.16 0.12 -10.15
C PRO A 92 12.84 1.32 -11.05
N ALA A 93 13.71 1.62 -12.00
CA ALA A 93 13.40 2.58 -13.05
C ALA A 93 12.27 2.04 -13.93
N MET A 94 11.21 2.81 -14.11
CA MET A 94 9.98 2.39 -14.82
C MET A 94 10.04 2.58 -16.33
N SER A 95 11.18 3.03 -16.88
CA SER A 95 11.42 3.17 -18.33
C SER A 95 10.31 3.94 -19.09
N GLY A 96 9.80 5.03 -18.47
CA GLY A 96 8.72 5.85 -19.01
C GLY A 96 7.30 5.27 -18.84
N ARG A 97 7.16 4.11 -18.23
CA ARG A 97 5.85 3.52 -17.90
C ARG A 97 5.26 4.23 -16.69
N TYR A 98 3.98 4.56 -16.78
CA TYR A 98 3.25 5.12 -15.63
C TYR A 98 3.14 4.09 -14.51
N TYR A 99 3.40 4.55 -13.30
CA TYR A 99 3.14 3.82 -12.07
C TYR A 99 2.77 4.78 -10.95
N ASP A 100 2.09 4.28 -9.97
CA ASP A 100 1.85 4.93 -8.69
C ASP A 100 1.83 3.88 -7.58
N ILE A 101 2.26 4.31 -6.41
CA ILE A 101 2.19 3.56 -5.16
C ILE A 101 1.56 4.50 -4.15
N GLU A 102 0.40 4.12 -3.68
CA GLU A 102 -0.42 4.81 -2.71
C GLU A 102 -0.13 4.22 -1.33
N LEU A 103 0.13 5.07 -0.36
CA LEU A 103 0.33 4.69 1.04
C LEU A 103 -0.85 5.18 1.85
N VAL A 104 -1.58 4.23 2.43
CA VAL A 104 -2.86 4.44 3.10
C VAL A 104 -2.70 4.08 4.56
N ASP A 105 -3.18 4.93 5.45
CA ASP A 105 -3.12 4.71 6.90
C ASP A 105 -4.22 3.74 7.40
N SER A 106 -4.23 3.45 8.70
CA SER A 106 -5.20 2.53 9.31
C SER A 106 -6.65 3.03 9.31
N ARG A 107 -6.89 4.29 8.93
CA ARG A 107 -8.21 4.89 8.80
C ARG A 107 -8.72 4.88 7.36
N GLY A 108 -7.85 4.53 6.40
CA GLY A 108 -8.15 4.55 4.98
C GLY A 108 -7.84 5.89 4.31
N ASP A 109 -7.05 6.75 4.97
CA ASP A 109 -6.64 8.04 4.41
C ASP A 109 -5.29 7.89 3.68
N ASP A 110 -5.22 8.38 2.44
CA ASP A 110 -4.00 8.45 1.67
C ASP A 110 -3.07 9.53 2.24
N PHE A 111 -1.90 9.14 2.74
CA PHE A 111 -0.96 10.10 3.32
C PHE A 111 0.27 10.38 2.46
N ALA A 112 0.61 9.50 1.53
CA ALA A 112 1.74 9.70 0.62
C ALA A 112 1.59 8.90 -0.68
N TYR A 113 2.30 9.37 -1.70
CA TYR A 113 2.38 8.73 -3.00
C TYR A 113 3.83 8.64 -3.48
N VAL A 114 4.21 7.50 -4.06
CA VAL A 114 5.45 7.28 -4.80
C VAL A 114 5.07 6.91 -6.23
N GLY A 115 5.53 7.66 -7.23
CA GLY A 115 5.14 7.35 -8.60
C GLY A 115 5.50 8.41 -9.61
N SER A 116 5.08 8.18 -10.84
CA SER A 116 5.44 9.01 -12.00
C SER A 116 5.13 10.50 -11.80
N ARG A 117 4.09 10.83 -11.01
CA ARG A 117 3.66 12.22 -10.77
C ARG A 117 4.32 12.88 -9.57
N THR A 118 4.80 12.10 -8.60
CA THR A 118 5.33 12.62 -7.31
C THR A 118 6.83 12.50 -7.21
N THR A 119 7.40 11.33 -7.55
CA THR A 119 8.83 11.04 -7.39
C THR A 119 9.52 10.75 -8.72
N GLY A 120 8.78 10.76 -9.83
CA GLY A 120 9.31 10.49 -11.17
C GLY A 120 9.43 9.00 -11.47
N GLY A 121 9.95 8.69 -12.66
CA GLY A 121 10.07 7.32 -13.18
C GLY A 121 11.46 6.69 -13.02
N GLN A 122 12.37 7.33 -12.28
CA GLN A 122 13.70 6.80 -12.00
C GLN A 122 13.66 5.80 -10.84
N ALA A 123 14.69 4.95 -10.74
CA ALA A 123 14.85 4.09 -9.59
C ALA A 123 14.98 4.92 -8.30
N GLY A 124 14.39 4.46 -7.21
CA GLY A 124 14.42 5.17 -5.94
C GLY A 124 14.23 4.26 -4.74
N ASN A 125 14.71 4.73 -3.59
CA ASN A 125 14.53 4.07 -2.30
C ASN A 125 13.78 5.00 -1.35
N PHE A 126 12.74 4.48 -0.72
CA PHE A 126 11.82 5.24 0.13
C PHE A 126 11.74 4.58 1.51
N LEU A 127 12.19 5.29 2.54
CA LEU A 127 12.10 4.84 3.93
C LEU A 127 10.71 5.16 4.46
N ILE A 128 9.89 4.13 4.67
CA ILE A 128 8.58 4.26 5.29
C ILE A 128 8.75 4.01 6.78
N SER A 129 8.49 5.02 7.59
CA SER A 129 8.67 4.98 9.05
C SER A 129 7.38 5.29 9.79
N GLY A 130 7.11 4.59 10.88
CA GLY A 130 5.97 4.85 11.76
C GLY A 130 6.17 6.11 12.61
N PRO A 131 5.11 6.54 13.35
CA PRO A 131 5.17 7.71 14.22
C PRO A 131 6.22 7.51 15.32
N GLY A 132 7.00 8.56 15.60
CA GLY A 132 8.06 8.51 16.62
C GLY A 132 9.30 7.71 16.24
N SER A 133 9.43 7.29 15.00
CA SER A 133 10.67 6.68 14.51
C SER A 133 11.78 7.72 14.43
N HIS A 134 12.85 7.52 15.18
CA HIS A 134 14.02 8.42 15.28
C HIS A 134 15.28 7.72 14.75
N GLY A 135 15.28 7.32 13.49
CA GLY A 135 16.44 6.71 12.84
C GLY A 135 17.14 7.67 11.90
N THR A 136 18.43 7.42 11.63
CA THR A 136 19.15 8.13 10.57
C THR A 136 18.66 7.63 9.21
N VAL A 137 18.25 8.54 8.34
CA VAL A 137 17.89 8.21 6.96
C VAL A 137 19.18 7.95 6.18
N PRO A 138 19.32 6.79 5.52
CA PRO A 138 20.50 6.52 4.70
C PRO A 138 20.63 7.50 3.53
N ASN A 139 21.86 7.72 3.09
CA ASN A 139 22.10 8.58 1.93
C ASN A 139 21.39 8.04 0.68
N GLY A 140 20.78 8.95 -0.08
CA GLY A 140 20.05 8.59 -1.31
C GLY A 140 18.67 7.95 -1.07
N VAL A 141 18.17 7.95 0.16
CA VAL A 141 16.85 7.45 0.53
C VAL A 141 15.94 8.62 0.86
N THR A 142 14.74 8.61 0.31
CA THR A 142 13.68 9.59 0.63
C THR A 142 12.85 9.09 1.81
N GLN A 143 12.70 9.90 2.85
CA GLN A 143 11.88 9.53 4.00
C GLN A 143 10.40 9.85 3.78
N ILE A 144 9.54 8.92 4.16
CA ILE A 144 8.08 9.05 4.24
C ILE A 144 7.67 8.65 5.65
N THR A 145 7.07 9.58 6.40
CA THR A 145 6.58 9.30 7.76
C THR A 145 5.10 8.99 7.73
N SER A 146 4.73 7.82 8.20
CA SER A 146 3.34 7.42 8.36
C SER A 146 2.72 8.03 9.62
N PRO A 147 1.43 8.40 9.58
CA PRO A 147 0.69 8.86 10.77
C PRO A 147 0.48 7.76 11.81
N ASP A 148 0.53 6.48 11.42
CA ASP A 148 0.44 5.34 12.34
C ASP A 148 1.37 4.18 11.93
N ASN A 149 1.38 3.10 12.73
CA ASN A 149 2.28 1.97 12.49
C ASN A 149 1.74 0.95 11.47
N LYS A 150 0.52 1.15 10.99
CA LYS A 150 -0.11 0.26 10.04
C LYS A 150 -0.33 0.98 8.72
N VAL A 151 0.22 0.43 7.65
CA VAL A 151 0.14 1.03 6.31
C VAL A 151 -0.29 -0.02 5.31
N LEU A 152 -1.29 0.31 4.50
CA LEU A 152 -1.56 -0.43 3.28
C LEU A 152 -0.84 0.27 2.12
N LEU A 153 -0.03 -0.50 1.40
CA LEU A 153 0.63 -0.10 0.17
C LEU A 153 -0.17 -0.65 -1.01
N ILE A 154 -0.57 0.21 -1.93
CA ILE A 154 -1.27 -0.17 -3.17
C ILE A 154 -0.49 0.39 -4.35
N GLY A 155 0.29 -0.45 -5.00
CA GLY A 155 1.02 -0.12 -6.22
C GLY A 155 0.21 -0.48 -7.47
N ARG A 156 0.33 0.36 -8.50
CA ARG A 156 -0.25 0.15 -9.83
C ARG A 156 0.80 0.40 -10.89
N VAL A 157 0.96 -0.53 -11.81
CA VAL A 157 1.87 -0.39 -12.97
C VAL A 157 1.06 -0.53 -14.25
N LEU A 158 1.13 0.48 -15.12
CA LEU A 158 0.33 0.55 -16.35
C LEU A 158 0.69 -0.59 -17.31
N VAL A 159 -0.32 -1.19 -17.89
CA VAL A 159 -0.27 -2.14 -19.00
C VAL A 159 -0.97 -1.50 -20.19
N GLN A 160 -0.24 -1.09 -21.21
CA GLN A 160 -0.82 -0.40 -22.38
C GLN A 160 -1.59 -1.34 -23.30
N ASN A 161 -1.15 -2.60 -23.38
CA ASN A 161 -1.82 -3.64 -24.16
C ASN A 161 -1.45 -5.04 -23.62
N ALA A 162 -2.17 -6.06 -24.08
CA ALA A 162 -2.03 -7.43 -23.57
C ALA A 162 -0.60 -8.01 -23.74
N SER A 163 0.17 -7.59 -24.75
CA SER A 163 1.54 -8.08 -24.95
C SER A 163 2.55 -7.52 -23.96
N GLU A 164 2.19 -6.48 -23.21
CA GLU A 164 3.06 -5.81 -22.23
C GLU A 164 2.83 -6.25 -20.78
N VAL A 165 1.88 -7.16 -20.53
CA VAL A 165 1.61 -7.69 -19.19
C VAL A 165 2.87 -8.23 -18.53
N SER A 166 3.66 -9.02 -19.27
CA SER A 166 4.92 -9.60 -18.75
C SER A 166 5.96 -8.54 -18.42
N VAL A 167 6.04 -7.45 -19.18
CA VAL A 167 6.95 -6.33 -18.91
C VAL A 167 6.54 -5.59 -17.64
N ALA A 168 5.26 -5.26 -17.52
CA ALA A 168 4.72 -4.61 -16.32
C ALA A 168 4.90 -5.50 -15.08
N TYR A 169 4.63 -6.80 -15.20
CA TYR A 169 4.83 -7.76 -14.11
C TYR A 169 6.30 -7.84 -13.68
N ASN A 170 7.23 -7.93 -14.63
CA ASN A 170 8.67 -7.95 -14.33
C ASN A 170 9.13 -6.68 -13.61
N LEU A 171 8.61 -5.50 -13.97
CA LEU A 171 8.90 -4.26 -13.26
C LEU A 171 8.30 -4.27 -11.86
N SER A 172 7.08 -4.72 -11.72
CA SER A 172 6.40 -4.82 -10.41
C SER A 172 7.11 -5.77 -9.46
N THR A 173 7.62 -6.90 -9.95
CA THR A 173 8.35 -7.89 -9.13
C THR A 173 9.79 -7.47 -8.78
N GLN A 174 10.31 -6.41 -9.40
CA GLN A 174 11.58 -5.78 -9.01
C GLN A 174 11.42 -4.77 -7.87
N MET A 175 10.21 -4.45 -7.48
CA MET A 175 9.97 -3.70 -6.24
C MET A 175 10.27 -4.60 -5.04
N HIS A 176 10.93 -4.05 -4.02
CA HIS A 176 11.27 -4.80 -2.82
C HIS A 176 10.95 -4.01 -1.56
N LEU A 177 10.47 -4.71 -0.54
CA LEU A 177 10.43 -4.22 0.84
C LEU A 177 11.57 -4.88 1.61
N THR A 178 12.35 -4.05 2.31
CA THR A 178 13.48 -4.52 3.11
C THR A 178 13.48 -3.78 4.45
N PRO A 179 13.49 -4.48 5.60
CA PRO A 179 13.65 -3.82 6.89
C PRO A 179 14.90 -2.93 6.89
N LEU A 180 14.79 -1.70 7.42
CA LEU A 180 15.91 -0.77 7.46
C LEU A 180 17.18 -1.38 8.07
N SER A 181 17.00 -2.25 9.08
CA SER A 181 18.12 -2.95 9.75
C SER A 181 18.88 -3.94 8.86
N GLN A 182 18.30 -4.34 7.73
CA GLN A 182 18.89 -5.31 6.78
C GLN A 182 19.23 -4.64 5.44
N TRP A 183 18.76 -3.40 5.23
CA TRP A 183 18.97 -2.73 3.96
C TRP A 183 20.43 -2.27 3.81
N GLN A 184 20.96 -2.46 2.63
CA GLN A 184 22.29 -1.99 2.23
C GLN A 184 22.18 -1.21 0.92
N PRO A 185 22.88 -0.06 0.79
CA PRO A 185 22.93 0.64 -0.49
C PRO A 185 23.52 -0.27 -1.55
N ALA A 186 22.99 -0.17 -2.78
CA ALA A 186 23.58 -0.86 -3.91
C ALA A 186 25.06 -0.49 -4.02
N SER A 187 25.93 -1.47 -4.12
CA SER A 187 27.36 -1.25 -4.37
C SER A 187 27.47 -0.57 -5.74
N GLY A 188 27.96 0.69 -5.76
CA GLY A 188 28.20 1.47 -6.96
C GLY A 188 29.30 0.88 -7.83
#